data_d5f31e7c36c62abef6e78f6eaaf77016
#
_entry.id   d5f31e7c36c62abef6e78f6eaaf77016
#
_cell.length_a   1.000
_cell.length_b   1.000
_cell.length_c   1.000
_cell.angle_alpha   90.00
_cell.angle_beta   90.00
_cell.angle_gamma   90.00
#
_symmetry.space_group_name_H-M   'P 1'
#
loop_
_entity.id
_entity.type
_entity.pdbx_description
1 polymer ?
#
loop_
_entity_poly.entity_id
_entity_poly.type
_entity_poly.pdbx_seq_one_letter_code
_entity_poly.pdbx_strand_id
1 'polypeptide(L)'
;MTVKSYRYDPDSGIAPRFQSFEVPAGPDWTVMDILDYISLHHDSTLAYFRHSACDHGVCARCGLKVNGKPALACTYTVGDALELILEPRNDKVVRDLVTL
;
A
#
# COMPACT_ATOMS: atom_id res chain seq x y z
N MET A 1 -12.85 -7.68 -1.06
CA MET A 1 -11.63 -7.60 -1.93
C MET A 1 -10.44 -8.13 -1.16
N THR A 2 -9.64 -8.97 -1.79
CA THR A 2 -8.38 -9.45 -1.21
C THR A 2 -7.25 -8.52 -1.60
N VAL A 3 -6.50 -8.03 -0.60
CA VAL A 3 -5.34 -7.15 -0.81
C VAL A 3 -4.11 -7.87 -0.30
N LYS A 4 -3.12 -8.05 -1.17
CA LYS A 4 -1.81 -8.60 -0.81
C LYS A 4 -0.81 -7.46 -0.78
N SER A 5 -0.22 -7.20 0.37
CA SER A 5 0.75 -6.13 0.55
C SER A 5 2.13 -6.67 0.87
N TYR A 6 3.13 -6.08 0.21
CA TYR A 6 4.53 -6.35 0.50
C TYR A 6 4.84 -5.95 1.95
N ARG A 7 5.50 -6.86 2.68
CA ARG A 7 5.90 -6.64 4.07
C ARG A 7 7.39 -6.90 4.20
N TYR A 8 8.09 -5.92 4.76
CA TYR A 8 9.50 -6.02 5.06
C TYR A 8 9.84 -5.16 6.27
N ASP A 9 10.45 -5.77 7.28
CA ASP A 9 10.93 -5.08 8.47
C ASP A 9 12.42 -5.44 8.64
N PRO A 10 13.34 -4.48 8.42
CA PRO A 10 14.78 -4.78 8.52
C PRO A 10 15.22 -5.17 9.93
N ASP A 11 14.46 -4.79 10.96
CA ASP A 11 14.81 -5.09 12.35
C ASP A 11 14.33 -6.47 12.81
N SER A 12 13.44 -7.11 12.04
CA SER A 12 12.85 -8.40 12.42
C SER A 12 13.71 -9.60 12.08
N GLY A 13 14.64 -9.45 11.13
CA GLY A 13 15.42 -10.55 10.59
C GLY A 13 14.62 -11.50 9.68
N ILE A 14 13.37 -11.18 9.37
CA ILE A 14 12.49 -11.97 8.51
C ILE A 14 12.62 -11.50 7.08
N ALA A 15 12.69 -12.46 6.12
CA ALA A 15 12.73 -12.12 4.70
C ALA A 15 11.46 -11.38 4.26
N PRO A 16 11.54 -10.54 3.21
CA PRO A 16 10.36 -9.90 2.64
C PRO A 16 9.29 -10.92 2.25
N ARG A 17 8.03 -10.57 2.47
CA ARG A 17 6.89 -11.44 2.18
C ARG A 17 5.67 -10.62 1.79
N PHE A 18 4.65 -11.30 1.28
CA PHE A 18 3.34 -10.69 1.08
C PHE A 18 2.39 -11.14 2.17
N GLN A 19 1.55 -10.23 2.65
CA GLN A 19 0.51 -10.53 3.62
C GLN A 19 -0.85 -10.17 3.01
N SER A 20 -1.81 -11.08 3.14
CA SER A 20 -3.17 -10.89 2.60
C SER A 20 -4.08 -10.27 3.65
N PHE A 21 -4.93 -9.35 3.19
CA PHE A 21 -5.96 -8.71 4.02
C PHE A 21 -7.28 -8.71 3.25
N GLU A 22 -8.38 -8.94 3.94
CA GLU A 22 -9.71 -8.77 3.37
C GLU A 22 -10.23 -7.36 3.69
N VAL A 23 -10.61 -6.62 2.66
CA VAL A 23 -11.04 -5.22 2.77
C VAL A 23 -12.38 -5.05 2.06
N PRO A 24 -13.39 -4.43 2.71
CA PRO A 24 -14.72 -4.23 2.10
C PRO A 24 -14.72 -3.03 1.14
N ALA A 25 -13.75 -2.95 0.24
CA ALA A 25 -13.57 -1.81 -0.65
C ALA A 25 -14.69 -1.71 -1.68
N GLY A 26 -15.26 -0.51 -1.81
CA GLY A 26 -16.14 -0.16 -2.92
C GLY A 26 -15.32 0.29 -4.14
N PRO A 27 -15.97 0.40 -5.32
CA PRO A 27 -15.24 0.73 -6.56
C PRO A 27 -14.66 2.15 -6.58
N ASP A 28 -15.14 3.03 -5.73
CA ASP A 28 -14.64 4.41 -5.61
C ASP A 28 -13.52 4.58 -4.57
N TRP A 29 -13.16 3.52 -3.84
CA TRP A 29 -12.05 3.58 -2.89
C TRP A 29 -10.72 3.76 -3.62
N THR A 30 -9.84 4.59 -3.05
CA THR A 30 -8.45 4.68 -3.51
C THR A 30 -7.60 3.63 -2.80
N VAL A 31 -6.40 3.41 -3.31
CA VAL A 31 -5.42 2.55 -2.64
C VAL A 31 -5.08 3.11 -1.26
N MET A 32 -5.02 4.45 -1.12
CA MET A 32 -4.79 5.08 0.18
C MET A 32 -5.90 4.75 1.18
N ASP A 33 -7.17 4.74 0.74
CA ASP A 33 -8.29 4.33 1.59
C ASP A 33 -8.13 2.89 2.08
N ILE A 34 -7.67 2.01 1.21
CA ILE A 34 -7.41 0.61 1.54
C ILE A 34 -6.29 0.49 2.57
N LEU A 35 -5.19 1.21 2.38
CA LEU A 35 -4.06 1.20 3.31
C LEU A 35 -4.47 1.74 4.68
N ASP A 36 -5.27 2.82 4.71
CA ASP A 36 -5.80 3.38 5.95
C ASP A 36 -6.71 2.38 6.67
N TYR A 37 -7.56 1.67 5.92
CA TYR A 37 -8.43 0.64 6.49
C TYR A 37 -7.61 -0.50 7.10
N ILE A 38 -6.59 -0.99 6.40
CA ILE A 38 -5.73 -2.06 6.90
C ILE A 38 -5.02 -1.62 8.19
N SER A 39 -4.46 -0.42 8.18
CA SER A 39 -3.76 0.14 9.34
C SER A 39 -4.68 0.27 10.55
N LEU A 40 -5.94 0.63 10.33
CA LEU A 40 -6.89 0.90 11.41
C LEU A 40 -7.57 -0.37 11.93
N HIS A 41 -7.85 -1.35 11.06
CA HIS A 41 -8.69 -2.49 11.39
C HIS A 41 -7.97 -3.85 11.39
N HIS A 42 -6.83 -3.97 10.72
CA HIS A 42 -6.11 -5.24 10.58
C HIS A 42 -4.75 -5.20 11.26
N ASP A 43 -3.87 -4.30 10.83
CA ASP A 43 -2.49 -4.29 11.30
C ASP A 43 -1.92 -2.87 11.25
N SER A 44 -1.83 -2.25 12.42
CA SER A 44 -1.29 -0.89 12.55
C SER A 44 0.22 -0.81 12.32
N THR A 45 0.91 -1.94 12.19
CA THR A 45 2.35 -1.97 11.92
C THR A 45 2.70 -1.81 10.45
N LEU A 46 1.71 -1.84 9.55
CA LEU A 46 1.94 -1.63 8.13
C LEU A 46 2.49 -0.23 7.89
N ALA A 47 3.69 -0.15 7.33
CA ALA A 47 4.33 1.13 7.02
C ALA A 47 4.02 1.55 5.59
N TYR A 48 3.52 2.77 5.43
CA TYR A 48 3.22 3.38 4.14
C TYR A 48 3.22 4.90 4.29
N PHE A 49 3.30 5.62 3.16
CA PHE A 49 3.20 7.07 3.19
C PHE A 49 1.74 7.48 3.37
N ARG A 50 1.39 7.95 4.57
CA ARG A 50 0.04 8.33 4.93
C ARG A 50 -0.41 9.58 4.18
N HIS A 51 -1.72 9.72 4.02
CA HIS A 51 -2.33 10.82 3.29
C HIS A 51 -1.88 12.20 3.79
N SER A 52 -1.66 12.35 5.08
CA SER A 52 -1.19 13.61 5.67
C SER A 52 0.24 13.99 5.25
N ALA A 53 1.02 13.02 4.75
CA ALA A 53 2.37 13.26 4.26
C ALA A 53 2.43 13.44 2.75
N CYS A 54 1.28 13.41 2.07
CA CYS A 54 1.15 13.52 0.62
C CYS A 54 0.39 14.79 0.27
N ASP A 55 0.83 15.47 -0.79
CA ASP A 55 0.18 16.66 -1.29
C ASP A 55 -0.66 16.32 -2.54
N HIS A 56 -1.60 15.40 -2.37
CA HIS A 56 -2.59 14.97 -3.36
C HIS A 56 -1.97 14.61 -4.72
N GLY A 57 -0.88 13.87 -4.70
CA GLY A 57 -0.19 13.41 -5.91
C GLY A 57 0.88 14.34 -6.42
N VAL A 58 1.03 15.53 -5.86
CA VAL A 58 2.05 16.49 -6.30
C VAL A 58 3.45 16.01 -5.96
N CYS A 59 3.65 15.46 -4.75
CA CYS A 59 4.97 15.04 -4.27
C CYS A 59 5.33 13.60 -4.62
N ALA A 60 4.40 12.80 -5.12
CA ALA A 60 4.59 11.39 -5.48
C ALA A 60 5.11 10.49 -4.35
N ARG A 61 5.08 10.92 -3.10
CA ARG A 61 5.55 10.10 -1.96
C ARG A 61 4.70 8.85 -1.74
N CYS A 62 3.42 8.90 -2.10
CA CYS A 62 2.53 7.75 -2.01
C CYS A 62 2.66 6.81 -3.22
N GLY A 63 3.66 7.01 -4.06
CA GLY A 63 3.92 6.15 -5.20
C GLY A 63 4.24 4.72 -4.77
N LEU A 64 3.62 3.76 -5.45
CA LEU A 64 3.84 2.33 -5.24
C LEU A 64 3.47 1.59 -6.52
N LYS A 65 3.60 0.27 -6.51
CA LYS A 65 3.13 -0.55 -7.61
C LYS A 65 1.82 -1.21 -7.23
N VAL A 66 0.84 -1.12 -8.11
CA VAL A 66 -0.45 -1.79 -7.99
C VAL A 66 -0.55 -2.81 -9.12
N ASN A 67 -0.60 -4.09 -8.77
CA ASN A 67 -0.62 -5.19 -9.75
C ASN A 67 0.54 -5.09 -10.75
N GLY A 68 1.71 -4.70 -10.27
CA GLY A 68 2.92 -4.59 -11.07
C GLY A 68 3.10 -3.29 -11.84
N LYS A 69 2.17 -2.34 -11.71
CA LYS A 69 2.21 -1.05 -12.43
C LYS A 69 2.38 0.12 -11.47
N PRO A 70 3.23 1.10 -11.79
CA PRO A 70 3.37 2.30 -10.97
C PRO A 70 2.05 3.06 -10.84
N ALA A 71 1.76 3.53 -9.62
CA ALA A 71 0.56 4.32 -9.32
C ALA A 71 0.79 5.19 -8.09
N LEU A 72 -0.10 6.17 -7.88
CA LEU A 72 -0.15 6.96 -6.66
C LEU A 72 -1.31 6.46 -5.80
N ALA A 73 -1.03 6.12 -4.55
CA ALA A 73 -2.05 5.54 -3.67
C ALA A 73 -3.25 6.48 -3.46
N CYS A 74 -3.01 7.78 -3.38
CA CYS A 74 -4.06 8.76 -3.12
C CYS A 74 -4.98 9.04 -4.32
N THR A 75 -4.58 8.65 -5.53
CA THR A 75 -5.35 8.93 -6.76
C THR A 75 -5.82 7.68 -7.50
N TYR A 76 -5.24 6.52 -7.20
CA TYR A 76 -5.61 5.28 -7.89
C TYR A 76 -6.89 4.71 -7.26
N THR A 77 -7.97 4.66 -8.04
CA THR A 77 -9.21 4.03 -7.61
C THR A 77 -9.23 2.55 -8.02
N VAL A 78 -9.78 1.70 -7.15
CA VAL A 78 -9.68 0.25 -7.35
C VAL A 78 -10.68 -0.29 -8.36
N GLY A 79 -11.78 0.43 -8.60
CA GLY A 79 -12.79 0.02 -9.57
C GLY A 79 -13.37 -1.36 -9.26
N ASP A 80 -13.46 -2.21 -10.27
CA ASP A 80 -14.03 -3.56 -10.16
C ASP A 80 -12.98 -4.63 -9.82
N ALA A 81 -11.79 -4.26 -9.41
CA ALA A 81 -10.74 -5.22 -9.08
C ALA A 81 -11.18 -6.15 -7.94
N LEU A 82 -10.92 -7.44 -8.11
CA LEU A 82 -11.23 -8.46 -7.10
C LEU A 82 -10.04 -8.71 -6.16
N GLU A 83 -8.84 -8.38 -6.62
CA GLU A 83 -7.60 -8.55 -5.88
C GLU A 83 -6.63 -7.43 -6.21
N LEU A 84 -5.90 -6.94 -5.21
CA LEU A 84 -4.81 -6.00 -5.39
C LEU A 84 -3.52 -6.59 -4.85
N ILE A 85 -2.42 -6.37 -5.57
CA ILE A 85 -1.07 -6.69 -5.11
C ILE A 85 -0.33 -5.36 -4.99
N LEU A 86 0.03 -4.98 -3.76
CA LEU A 86 0.70 -3.72 -3.46
C LEU A 86 2.16 -3.97 -3.17
N GLU A 87 3.02 -3.25 -3.89
CA GLU A 87 4.47 -3.36 -3.78
C GLU A 87 5.10 -1.98 -3.66
N PRO A 88 6.30 -1.87 -3.04
CA PRO A 88 7.01 -0.59 -3.01
C PRO A 88 7.38 -0.15 -4.43
N ARG A 89 7.51 1.16 -4.63
CA ARG A 89 7.76 1.73 -5.96
C ARG A 89 9.13 1.39 -6.54
N ASN A 90 10.10 1.01 -5.69
CA ASN A 90 11.45 0.62 -6.11
C ASN A 90 12.05 -0.36 -5.10
N ASP A 91 13.30 -0.76 -5.33
CA ASP A 91 14.00 -1.73 -4.49
C ASP A 91 14.71 -1.11 -3.27
N LYS A 92 14.63 0.20 -3.11
CA LYS A 92 15.24 0.90 -1.96
C LYS A 92 14.29 0.95 -0.78
N VAL A 93 13.83 -0.22 -0.35
CA VAL A 93 12.80 -0.34 0.68
C VAL A 93 13.39 -0.07 2.06
N VAL A 94 12.76 0.84 2.79
CA VAL A 94 13.07 1.12 4.20
C VAL A 94 12.24 0.19 5.08
N ARG A 95 10.93 0.13 4.85
CA ARG A 95 10.03 -0.75 5.58
C ARG A 95 8.74 -0.87 4.79
N ASP A 96 8.26 -2.10 4.57
CA ASP A 96 7.01 -2.37 3.84
C ASP A 96 6.92 -1.58 2.52
N LEU A 97 6.01 -0.62 2.44
CA LEU A 97 5.77 0.19 1.24
C LEU A 97 6.56 1.51 1.25
N VAL A 98 7.32 1.80 2.31
CA VAL A 98 8.11 3.02 2.43
C VAL A 98 9.48 2.81 1.79
N THR A 99 9.87 3.72 0.89
CA THR A 99 11.14 3.67 0.17
C THR A 99 11.92 4.98 0.32
N LEU A 100 13.19 4.89 -0.01
CA LEU A 100 14.01 6.10 -0.16
C LEU A 100 13.67 6.82 -1.46
#